data_c32ab765d1c3b4a8db8b5b2816c106b2
#
_entry.id   c32ab765d1c3b4a8db8b5b2816c106b2
#
_cell.length_a   1.000
_cell.length_b   1.000
_cell.length_c   1.000
_cell.angle_alpha   90.00
_cell.angle_beta   90.00
_cell.angle_gamma   90.00
#
_symmetry.space_group_name_H-M   'P 1'
#
loop_
_entity.id
_entity.type
_entity.pdbx_description
1 polymer ?
#
loop_
_entity_poly.entity_id
_entity_poly.type
_entity_poly.pdbx_seq_one_letter_code
_entity_poly.pdbx_strand_id
1 'polypeptide(L)'
;MALRHFKHLVPGCALAVALSLAAASATALGVGATAAPLSFASARVSIAGTSNIHAYTASTTSVRVTRVELAEGVAGATLWDAIVEPRAIDAFEIVIPAASLSSPKEGLDKNMHKALKVQEHPHITFRLRRLEAGTAGSLKAVGMLQIAGVEREIALDIKTERRDSTLAVKGEVQLLMTDYGITPPKAMLGMLKTDPKVTVAFETVLAIPLT
;
A
#
# COMPACT_ATOMS: atom_id res chain seq x y z
N MET A 1 19.02 37.34 85.61
CA MET A 1 18.01 38.30 86.03
C MET A 1 16.78 38.13 85.09
N ALA A 2 15.87 37.45 85.66
CA ALA A 2 14.42 37.71 85.72
C ALA A 2 13.65 37.81 84.39
N LEU A 3 12.79 36.87 84.24
CA LEU A 3 11.32 36.84 84.41
C LEU A 3 10.61 37.29 83.10
N ARG A 4 9.58 36.72 82.55
CA ARG A 4 8.40 35.97 82.91
C ARG A 4 7.59 35.70 81.59
N HIS A 5 7.10 34.56 81.48
CA HIS A 5 5.70 34.20 81.25
C HIS A 5 4.82 35.08 80.34
N PHE A 6 4.20 34.52 79.30
CA PHE A 6 2.74 34.34 79.28
C PHE A 6 2.29 33.35 78.19
N LYS A 7 1.48 32.42 78.68
CA LYS A 7 0.70 31.50 77.88
C LYS A 7 -0.48 32.25 77.21
N HIS A 8 -0.77 31.96 75.98
CA HIS A 8 -2.19 31.89 75.56
C HIS A 8 -2.38 30.81 74.47
N LEU A 9 -3.14 29.87 74.87
CA LEU A 9 -3.71 28.78 74.11
C LEU A 9 -5.00 29.32 73.44
N VAL A 10 -5.17 29.15 72.12
CA VAL A 10 -6.47 29.18 71.46
C VAL A 10 -6.51 28.18 70.33
N PRO A 11 -7.54 27.36 70.21
CA PRO A 11 -7.62 26.20 69.37
C PRO A 11 -8.29 26.48 68.02
N GLY A 12 -7.99 25.64 67.08
CA GLY A 12 -8.99 25.21 66.08
C GLY A 12 -9.05 26.00 64.77
N CYS A 13 -8.58 25.40 63.74
CA CYS A 13 -9.36 25.12 62.57
C CYS A 13 -8.58 24.21 61.61
N ALA A 14 -8.89 22.95 61.69
CA ALA A 14 -8.44 21.99 60.70
C ALA A 14 -9.24 22.26 59.40
N LEU A 15 -8.58 22.83 58.40
CA LEU A 15 -9.09 22.90 57.04
C LEU A 15 -8.55 21.73 56.26
N ALA A 16 -9.31 20.65 56.26
CA ALA A 16 -9.04 19.48 55.38
C ALA A 16 -9.34 19.90 53.93
N VAL A 17 -8.29 20.16 53.16
CA VAL A 17 -8.40 20.29 51.72
C VAL A 17 -8.45 18.87 51.14
N ALA A 18 -9.66 18.42 50.87
CA ALA A 18 -9.87 17.19 50.10
C ALA A 18 -9.49 17.45 48.66
N LEU A 19 -8.28 16.99 48.27
CA LEU A 19 -7.83 16.98 46.88
C LEU A 19 -8.57 15.83 46.16
N SER A 20 -9.72 16.14 45.54
CA SER A 20 -10.45 15.22 44.69
C SER A 20 -9.65 15.03 43.40
N LEU A 21 -8.93 13.91 43.33
CA LEU A 21 -8.30 13.40 42.08
C LEU A 21 -9.41 12.96 41.14
N ALA A 22 -9.86 13.82 40.25
CA ALA A 22 -10.72 13.44 39.14
C ALA A 22 -9.84 12.63 38.15
N ALA A 23 -9.94 11.31 38.27
CA ALA A 23 -9.40 10.42 37.25
C ALA A 23 -10.22 10.64 35.97
N ALA A 24 -9.69 11.47 35.07
CA ALA A 24 -10.18 11.54 33.72
C ALA A 24 -9.86 10.20 33.01
N SER A 25 -10.85 9.32 32.99
CA SER A 25 -10.80 8.11 32.14
C SER A 25 -10.82 8.58 30.69
N ALA A 26 -9.64 8.69 30.09
CA ALA A 26 -9.51 8.81 28.65
C ALA A 26 -9.99 7.50 28.05
N THR A 27 -11.27 7.43 27.68
CA THR A 27 -11.78 6.44 26.75
C THR A 27 -11.06 6.68 25.44
N ALA A 28 -10.00 5.93 25.20
CA ALA A 28 -9.43 5.77 23.88
C ALA A 28 -10.54 5.19 23.01
N LEU A 29 -11.18 6.04 22.21
CA LEU A 29 -11.97 5.61 21.08
C LEU A 29 -11.00 4.87 20.18
N GLY A 30 -10.97 3.54 20.32
CA GLY A 30 -10.31 2.68 19.35
C GLY A 30 -10.98 2.99 18.02
N VAL A 31 -10.24 3.69 17.15
CA VAL A 31 -10.57 3.77 15.75
C VAL A 31 -10.43 2.32 15.25
N GLY A 32 -11.55 1.59 15.30
CA GLY A 32 -11.64 0.28 14.67
C GLY A 32 -11.25 0.48 13.22
N ALA A 33 -10.14 -0.13 12.82
CA ALA A 33 -9.78 -0.19 11.42
C ALA A 33 -10.95 -0.87 10.71
N THR A 34 -11.78 -0.07 10.05
CA THR A 34 -12.84 -0.60 9.18
C THR A 34 -12.13 -1.43 8.13
N ALA A 35 -12.40 -2.73 8.09
CA ALA A 35 -11.84 -3.61 7.08
C ALA A 35 -12.14 -3.00 5.70
N ALA A 36 -11.16 -2.99 4.81
CA ALA A 36 -11.37 -2.50 3.46
C ALA A 36 -12.55 -3.29 2.83
N PRO A 37 -13.50 -2.63 2.15
CA PRO A 37 -14.67 -3.30 1.58
C PRO A 37 -14.30 -4.30 0.47
N LEU A 38 -13.07 -4.26 -0.01
CA LEU A 38 -12.51 -5.17 -1.02
C LEU A 38 -11.14 -5.66 -0.59
N SER A 39 -10.85 -6.92 -0.92
CA SER A 39 -9.53 -7.52 -0.73
C SER A 39 -9.16 -8.36 -1.95
N PHE A 40 -7.92 -8.80 -2.05
CA PHE A 40 -7.54 -9.79 -3.04
C PHE A 40 -7.78 -11.20 -2.51
N ALA A 41 -8.64 -11.96 -3.18
CA ALA A 41 -8.73 -13.41 -3.01
C ALA A 41 -7.47 -14.10 -3.56
N SER A 42 -6.92 -13.55 -4.66
CA SER A 42 -5.60 -13.90 -5.17
C SER A 42 -4.99 -12.71 -5.89
N ALA A 43 -3.66 -12.62 -5.85
CA ALA A 43 -2.92 -11.63 -6.59
C ALA A 43 -1.57 -12.18 -7.00
N ARG A 44 -1.14 -11.85 -8.21
CA ARG A 44 0.21 -12.09 -8.71
C ARG A 44 0.66 -10.88 -9.49
N VAL A 45 1.86 -10.42 -9.18
CA VAL A 45 2.57 -9.41 -9.96
C VAL A 45 3.88 -10.03 -10.43
N SER A 46 4.17 -9.90 -11.71
CA SER A 46 5.38 -10.39 -12.34
C SER A 46 6.11 -9.29 -13.08
N ILE A 47 7.42 -9.34 -13.05
CA ILE A 47 8.32 -8.45 -13.78
C ILE A 47 9.12 -9.30 -14.75
N ALA A 48 9.10 -8.92 -16.02
CA ALA A 48 9.93 -9.52 -17.06
C ALA A 48 10.88 -8.46 -17.63
N GLY A 49 12.11 -8.81 -17.80
CA GLY A 49 13.12 -7.96 -18.40
C GLY A 49 14.17 -8.78 -19.16
N THR A 50 15.07 -8.08 -19.82
CA THR A 50 16.13 -8.67 -20.60
C THR A 50 17.49 -8.11 -20.20
N SER A 51 18.51 -8.86 -20.52
CA SER A 51 19.89 -8.42 -20.53
C SER A 51 20.52 -8.77 -21.87
N ASN A 52 21.73 -8.32 -22.10
CA ASN A 52 22.47 -8.69 -23.30
C ASN A 52 22.81 -10.18 -23.40
N ILE A 53 22.52 -11.00 -22.38
CA ILE A 53 22.81 -12.43 -22.35
C ILE A 53 21.52 -13.26 -22.32
N HIS A 54 20.56 -12.90 -21.50
CA HIS A 54 19.30 -13.68 -21.32
C HIS A 54 18.16 -12.83 -20.76
N ALA A 55 16.95 -13.32 -20.95
CA ALA A 55 15.77 -12.79 -20.26
C ALA A 55 15.72 -13.26 -18.81
N TYR A 56 15.01 -12.51 -17.98
CA TYR A 56 14.75 -12.83 -16.57
C TYR A 56 13.33 -12.50 -16.18
N THR A 57 12.84 -13.17 -15.15
CA THR A 57 11.53 -12.91 -14.54
C THR A 57 11.64 -12.94 -13.02
N ALA A 58 10.84 -12.13 -12.36
CA ALA A 58 10.60 -12.18 -10.93
C ALA A 58 9.12 -12.00 -10.66
N SER A 59 8.60 -12.52 -9.57
CA SER A 59 7.19 -12.35 -9.23
C SER A 59 6.96 -12.34 -7.73
N THR A 60 5.76 -11.87 -7.34
CA THR A 60 5.26 -11.95 -5.97
C THR A 60 3.76 -12.19 -5.96
N THR A 61 3.28 -12.82 -4.90
CA THR A 61 1.86 -12.91 -4.55
C THR A 61 1.52 -12.08 -3.31
N SER A 62 2.51 -11.43 -2.71
CA SER A 62 2.33 -10.58 -1.53
C SER A 62 1.85 -9.19 -1.93
N VAL A 63 0.60 -9.12 -2.38
CA VAL A 63 -0.06 -7.87 -2.78
C VAL A 63 -1.24 -7.63 -1.85
N ARG A 64 -1.36 -6.44 -1.29
CA ARG A 64 -2.44 -6.09 -0.34
C ARG A 64 -3.14 -4.82 -0.76
N VAL A 65 -4.47 -4.82 -0.61
CA VAL A 65 -5.28 -3.61 -0.67
C VAL A 65 -5.17 -2.94 0.69
N THR A 66 -4.77 -1.69 0.72
CA THR A 66 -4.59 -0.90 1.96
C THR A 66 -5.65 0.16 2.13
N ARG A 67 -6.27 0.60 1.03
CA ARG A 67 -7.35 1.57 1.05
C ARG A 67 -8.32 1.30 -0.09
N VAL A 68 -9.63 1.30 0.23
CA VAL A 68 -10.72 1.32 -0.75
C VAL A 68 -11.79 2.26 -0.23
N GLU A 69 -12.17 3.21 -1.05
CA GLU A 69 -13.33 4.06 -0.84
C GLU A 69 -14.16 4.01 -2.12
N LEU A 70 -15.41 3.62 -1.98
CA LEU A 70 -16.35 3.53 -3.09
C LEU A 70 -17.24 4.76 -3.09
N ALA A 71 -17.62 5.22 -4.25
CA ALA A 71 -18.53 6.34 -4.40
C ALA A 71 -19.89 6.02 -3.75
N GLU A 72 -20.63 7.05 -3.40
CA GLU A 72 -21.95 6.91 -2.79
C GLU A 72 -22.87 6.08 -3.67
N GLY A 73 -23.56 5.10 -3.06
CA GLY A 73 -24.45 4.18 -3.76
C GLY A 73 -23.80 2.96 -4.39
N VAL A 74 -22.47 2.87 -4.42
CA VAL A 74 -21.74 1.68 -4.91
C VAL A 74 -21.61 0.66 -3.79
N ALA A 75 -22.58 -0.23 -3.65
CA ALA A 75 -22.58 -1.27 -2.62
C ALA A 75 -23.50 -2.45 -2.97
N GLY A 76 -23.40 -3.53 -2.21
CA GLY A 76 -24.32 -4.66 -2.30
C GLY A 76 -24.29 -5.43 -3.62
N ALA A 77 -25.45 -5.84 -4.10
CA ALA A 77 -25.57 -6.72 -5.28
C ALA A 77 -25.07 -6.08 -6.59
N THR A 78 -25.07 -4.74 -6.67
CA THR A 78 -24.65 -3.99 -7.85
C THR A 78 -23.17 -3.61 -7.83
N LEU A 79 -22.45 -3.91 -6.74
CA LEU A 79 -21.05 -3.53 -6.56
C LEU A 79 -20.18 -3.88 -7.77
N TRP A 80 -20.25 -5.12 -8.23
CA TRP A 80 -19.37 -5.60 -9.29
C TRP A 80 -19.67 -5.03 -10.67
N ASP A 81 -20.90 -4.58 -10.91
CA ASP A 81 -21.28 -3.90 -12.15
C ASP A 81 -20.91 -2.42 -12.09
N ALA A 82 -21.05 -1.83 -10.91
CA ALA A 82 -20.74 -0.41 -10.71
C ALA A 82 -19.24 -0.12 -10.58
N ILE A 83 -18.46 -1.00 -9.96
CA ILE A 83 -17.04 -0.74 -9.64
C ILE A 83 -16.15 -0.54 -10.89
N VAL A 84 -16.58 -1.03 -12.03
CA VAL A 84 -15.88 -0.86 -13.31
C VAL A 84 -16.28 0.43 -14.04
N GLU A 85 -17.28 1.14 -13.53
CA GLU A 85 -17.71 2.42 -14.09
C GLU A 85 -16.76 3.56 -13.67
N PRO A 86 -16.55 4.55 -14.55
CA PRO A 86 -15.82 5.77 -14.18
C PRO A 86 -16.44 6.41 -12.94
N ARG A 87 -15.61 6.82 -11.97
CA ARG A 87 -16.01 7.46 -10.70
C ARG A 87 -16.68 6.55 -9.68
N ALA A 88 -16.69 5.24 -9.88
CA ALA A 88 -17.21 4.29 -8.87
C ALA A 88 -16.27 4.12 -7.66
N ILE A 89 -15.01 4.48 -7.83
CA ILE A 89 -13.95 4.33 -6.83
C ILE A 89 -13.36 5.71 -6.53
N ASP A 90 -13.56 6.18 -5.30
CA ASP A 90 -12.99 7.45 -4.82
C ASP A 90 -11.53 7.28 -4.37
N ALA A 91 -11.19 6.12 -3.80
CA ALA A 91 -9.83 5.76 -3.48
C ALA A 91 -9.60 4.25 -3.62
N PHE A 92 -8.47 3.88 -4.20
CA PHE A 92 -7.97 2.51 -4.22
C PHE A 92 -6.45 2.52 -4.15
N GLU A 93 -5.91 1.84 -3.13
CA GLU A 93 -4.47 1.76 -2.92
C GLU A 93 -4.04 0.33 -2.66
N ILE A 94 -2.95 -0.07 -3.29
CA ILE A 94 -2.30 -1.35 -3.08
C ILE A 94 -0.86 -1.15 -2.65
N VAL A 95 -0.37 -2.11 -1.86
CA VAL A 95 1.00 -2.15 -1.37
C VAL A 95 1.60 -3.52 -1.65
N ILE A 96 2.82 -3.52 -2.17
CA ILE A 96 3.63 -4.70 -2.43
C ILE A 96 4.93 -4.54 -1.64
N PRO A 97 5.26 -5.45 -0.69
CA PRO A 97 6.57 -5.45 -0.07
C PRO A 97 7.64 -5.70 -1.14
N ALA A 98 8.54 -4.75 -1.37
CA ALA A 98 9.53 -4.86 -2.45
C ALA A 98 10.46 -6.09 -2.30
N ALA A 99 10.74 -6.48 -1.05
CA ALA A 99 11.51 -7.67 -0.73
C ALA A 99 10.79 -8.99 -1.02
N SER A 100 9.49 -8.98 -1.29
CA SER A 100 8.72 -10.19 -1.64
C SER A 100 8.86 -10.59 -3.11
N LEU A 101 9.39 -9.71 -3.94
CA LEU A 101 9.72 -10.04 -5.33
C LEU A 101 10.84 -11.07 -5.34
N SER A 102 10.62 -12.20 -6.00
CA SER A 102 11.58 -13.29 -6.08
C SER A 102 11.63 -13.90 -7.48
N SER A 103 12.76 -14.45 -7.79
CA SER A 103 13.05 -15.16 -9.04
C SER A 103 13.57 -16.57 -8.72
N PRO A 104 13.69 -17.44 -9.71
CA PRO A 104 14.34 -18.74 -9.53
C PRO A 104 15.85 -18.67 -9.22
N LYS A 105 16.45 -17.47 -9.17
CA LYS A 105 17.91 -17.26 -9.01
C LYS A 105 18.20 -16.25 -7.90
N GLU A 106 18.72 -16.69 -6.76
CA GLU A 106 19.10 -15.83 -5.63
C GLU A 106 20.00 -14.65 -5.99
N GLY A 107 20.94 -14.85 -6.91
CA GLY A 107 21.83 -13.78 -7.38
C GLY A 107 21.08 -12.65 -8.08
N LEU A 108 19.99 -12.97 -8.78
CA LEU A 108 19.10 -11.98 -9.38
C LEU A 108 18.32 -11.24 -8.29
N ASP A 109 17.77 -11.97 -7.32
CA ASP A 109 17.00 -11.37 -6.23
C ASP A 109 17.82 -10.37 -5.43
N LYS A 110 19.05 -10.73 -5.08
CA LYS A 110 19.97 -9.83 -4.37
C LYS A 110 20.23 -8.53 -5.15
N ASN A 111 20.46 -8.64 -6.46
CA ASN A 111 20.69 -7.47 -7.30
C ASN A 111 19.42 -6.64 -7.48
N MET A 112 18.26 -7.27 -7.66
CA MET A 112 16.95 -6.64 -7.77
C MET A 112 16.61 -5.88 -6.50
N HIS A 113 16.71 -6.52 -5.32
CA HIS A 113 16.41 -5.89 -4.04
C HIS A 113 17.35 -4.69 -3.76
N LYS A 114 18.64 -4.79 -4.15
CA LYS A 114 19.56 -3.67 -4.08
C LYS A 114 19.13 -2.52 -5.01
N ALA A 115 18.76 -2.83 -6.25
CA ALA A 115 18.31 -1.84 -7.22
C ALA A 115 17.01 -1.13 -6.79
N LEU A 116 16.07 -1.88 -6.19
CA LEU A 116 14.83 -1.38 -5.62
C LEU A 116 15.04 -0.64 -4.29
N LYS A 117 16.25 -0.67 -3.71
CA LYS A 117 16.58 -0.04 -2.41
C LYS A 117 15.64 -0.49 -1.30
N VAL A 118 15.38 -1.79 -1.20
CA VAL A 118 14.33 -2.34 -0.30
C VAL A 118 14.53 -2.00 1.18
N GLN A 119 15.75 -1.68 1.62
CA GLN A 119 16.04 -1.26 3.00
C GLN A 119 15.56 0.16 3.28
N GLU A 120 15.62 1.04 2.28
CA GLU A 120 15.21 2.45 2.38
C GLU A 120 13.74 2.63 1.96
N HIS A 121 13.32 1.87 0.96
CA HIS A 121 11.99 1.90 0.37
C HIS A 121 11.37 0.50 0.34
N PRO A 122 10.86 0.01 1.48
CA PRO A 122 10.41 -1.37 1.62
C PRO A 122 9.14 -1.70 0.83
N HIS A 123 8.44 -0.68 0.33
CA HIS A 123 7.16 -0.86 -0.34
C HIS A 123 7.15 -0.25 -1.73
N ILE A 124 6.50 -0.97 -2.66
CA ILE A 124 6.01 -0.45 -3.92
C ILE A 124 4.53 -0.17 -3.72
N THR A 125 4.05 1.01 -4.09
CA THR A 125 2.65 1.41 -3.91
C THR A 125 2.04 1.87 -5.23
N PHE A 126 0.75 1.55 -5.43
CA PHE A 126 -0.03 2.13 -6.51
C PHE A 126 -1.30 2.73 -5.93
N ARG A 127 -1.58 3.99 -6.27
CA ARG A 127 -2.77 4.72 -5.87
C ARG A 127 -3.55 5.11 -7.11
N LEU A 128 -4.73 4.53 -7.27
CA LEU A 128 -5.64 4.87 -8.36
C LEU A 128 -6.08 6.34 -8.22
N ARG A 129 -6.08 7.04 -9.33
CA ARG A 129 -6.60 8.41 -9.45
C ARG A 129 -7.95 8.43 -10.15
N ARG A 130 -8.07 7.65 -11.22
CA ARG A 130 -9.31 7.54 -11.99
C ARG A 130 -9.32 6.30 -12.88
N LEU A 131 -10.52 5.86 -13.20
CA LEU A 131 -10.77 4.89 -14.25
C LEU A 131 -11.29 5.65 -15.48
N GLU A 132 -10.84 5.24 -16.65
CA GLU A 132 -11.27 5.76 -17.94
C GLU A 132 -11.70 4.59 -18.83
N ALA A 133 -12.60 4.83 -19.77
CA ALA A 133 -12.89 3.85 -20.80
C ALA A 133 -11.64 3.62 -21.68
N GLY A 134 -11.28 2.37 -21.85
CA GLY A 134 -10.20 1.95 -22.73
C GLY A 134 -10.70 1.57 -24.11
N THR A 135 -9.83 0.96 -24.91
CA THR A 135 -10.18 0.43 -26.22
C THR A 135 -10.71 -1.02 -26.11
N ALA A 136 -11.60 -1.40 -27.03
CA ALA A 136 -12.11 -2.78 -27.14
C ALA A 136 -12.69 -3.36 -25.84
N GLY A 137 -13.40 -2.55 -25.04
CA GLY A 137 -14.03 -2.99 -23.79
C GLY A 137 -13.05 -3.16 -22.62
N SER A 138 -11.79 -2.69 -22.74
CA SER A 138 -10.88 -2.55 -21.62
C SER A 138 -11.16 -1.28 -20.82
N LEU A 139 -10.56 -1.19 -19.64
CA LEU A 139 -10.51 0.04 -18.85
C LEU A 139 -9.07 0.54 -18.80
N LYS A 140 -8.93 1.83 -18.59
CA LYS A 140 -7.64 2.45 -18.32
C LYS A 140 -7.61 2.94 -16.87
N ALA A 141 -6.78 2.33 -16.05
CA ALA A 141 -6.54 2.76 -14.68
C ALA A 141 -5.36 3.73 -14.65
N VAL A 142 -5.65 5.01 -14.39
CA VAL A 142 -4.63 6.04 -14.24
C VAL A 142 -4.35 6.26 -12.78
N GLY A 143 -3.08 6.21 -12.38
CA GLY A 143 -2.71 6.32 -10.97
C GLY A 143 -1.23 6.63 -10.76
N MET A 144 -0.90 6.82 -9.50
CA MET A 144 0.46 7.10 -9.05
C MET A 144 1.14 5.80 -8.63
N LEU A 145 2.21 5.44 -9.31
CA LEU A 145 3.06 4.30 -8.97
C LEU A 145 4.35 4.80 -8.32
N GLN A 146 4.62 4.32 -7.11
CA GLN A 146 5.86 4.61 -6.39
C GLN A 146 6.76 3.38 -6.36
N ILE A 147 8.00 3.51 -6.82
CA ILE A 147 9.05 2.48 -6.79
C ILE A 147 10.34 3.14 -6.33
N ALA A 148 11.08 2.50 -5.44
CA ALA A 148 12.38 2.97 -4.93
C ALA A 148 12.37 4.45 -4.47
N GLY A 149 11.25 4.90 -3.89
CA GLY A 149 11.05 6.27 -3.40
C GLY A 149 10.65 7.30 -4.47
N VAL A 150 10.60 6.93 -5.74
CA VAL A 150 10.20 7.81 -6.84
C VAL A 150 8.77 7.51 -7.26
N GLU A 151 7.95 8.54 -7.36
CA GLU A 151 6.55 8.45 -7.75
C GLU A 151 6.33 8.98 -9.19
N ARG A 152 5.56 8.24 -10.00
CA ARG A 152 5.18 8.61 -11.36
C ARG A 152 3.72 8.31 -11.63
N GLU A 153 3.06 9.17 -12.39
CA GLU A 153 1.75 8.84 -12.94
C GLU A 153 1.92 7.84 -14.08
N ILE A 154 1.14 6.77 -14.03
CA ILE A 154 1.09 5.75 -15.08
C ILE A 154 -0.36 5.48 -15.47
N ALA A 155 -0.53 4.95 -16.67
CA ALA A 155 -1.80 4.43 -17.17
C ALA A 155 -1.66 2.94 -17.44
N LEU A 156 -2.55 2.15 -16.85
CA LEU A 156 -2.60 0.70 -16.98
C LEU A 156 -3.81 0.33 -17.83
N ASP A 157 -3.59 -0.33 -18.95
CA ASP A 157 -4.70 -0.95 -19.68
C ASP A 157 -5.08 -2.25 -18.97
N ILE A 158 -6.30 -2.30 -18.43
CA ILE A 158 -6.80 -3.42 -17.64
C ILE A 158 -7.98 -4.08 -18.32
N LYS A 159 -8.05 -5.40 -18.22
CA LYS A 159 -9.19 -6.22 -18.60
C LYS A 159 -9.83 -6.76 -17.35
N THR A 160 -11.16 -6.65 -17.28
CA THR A 160 -11.94 -7.12 -16.14
C THR A 160 -12.85 -8.26 -16.59
N GLU A 161 -13.03 -9.24 -15.72
CA GLU A 161 -13.94 -10.36 -15.94
C GLU A 161 -14.66 -10.63 -14.62
N ARG A 162 -15.99 -10.45 -14.62
CA ARG A 162 -16.82 -10.80 -13.47
C ARG A 162 -16.99 -12.30 -13.39
N ARG A 163 -16.84 -12.85 -12.18
CA ARG A 163 -17.07 -14.27 -11.88
C ARG A 163 -17.84 -14.36 -10.56
N ASP A 164 -19.14 -14.58 -10.65
CA ASP A 164 -20.04 -14.65 -9.48
C ASP A 164 -19.86 -13.46 -8.53
N SER A 165 -19.27 -13.71 -7.36
CA SER A 165 -19.00 -12.73 -6.30
C SER A 165 -17.59 -12.14 -6.33
N THR A 166 -16.88 -12.28 -7.45
CA THR A 166 -15.50 -11.80 -7.60
C THR A 166 -15.30 -11.05 -8.91
N LEU A 167 -14.26 -10.23 -8.97
CA LEU A 167 -13.83 -9.53 -10.17
C LEU A 167 -12.37 -9.87 -10.46
N ALA A 168 -12.13 -10.60 -11.54
CA ALA A 168 -10.78 -10.80 -12.05
C ALA A 168 -10.33 -9.55 -12.80
N VAL A 169 -9.12 -9.08 -12.50
CA VAL A 169 -8.49 -7.91 -13.12
C VAL A 169 -7.10 -8.29 -13.56
N LYS A 170 -6.79 -8.06 -14.83
CA LYS A 170 -5.46 -8.33 -15.38
C LYS A 170 -5.01 -7.21 -16.31
N GLY A 171 -3.71 -7.01 -16.39
CA GLY A 171 -3.12 -6.04 -17.29
C GLY A 171 -1.60 -6.11 -17.29
N GLU A 172 -1.01 -5.32 -18.16
CA GLU A 172 0.43 -5.15 -18.22
C GLU A 172 0.81 -3.71 -18.55
N VAL A 173 2.03 -3.34 -18.17
CA VAL A 173 2.61 -2.05 -18.48
C VAL A 173 4.11 -2.18 -18.70
N GLN A 174 4.65 -1.40 -19.63
CA GLN A 174 6.07 -1.24 -19.80
C GLN A 174 6.57 -0.06 -18.98
N LEU A 175 7.61 -0.27 -18.21
CA LEU A 175 8.25 0.74 -17.38
C LEU A 175 9.74 0.85 -17.73
N LEU A 176 10.30 2.04 -17.53
CA LEU A 176 11.74 2.26 -17.59
C LEU A 176 12.27 2.37 -16.16
N MET A 177 13.25 1.55 -15.80
CA MET A 177 13.91 1.60 -14.48
C MET A 177 14.44 3.00 -14.16
N THR A 178 14.96 3.69 -15.17
CA THR A 178 15.54 5.04 -15.06
C THR A 178 14.54 6.09 -14.66
N ASP A 179 13.25 5.93 -15.01
CA ASP A 179 12.18 6.86 -14.62
C ASP A 179 11.93 6.83 -13.10
N TYR A 180 12.32 5.75 -12.45
CA TYR A 180 12.23 5.56 -11.00
C TYR A 180 13.60 5.72 -10.31
N GLY A 181 14.58 6.34 -10.97
CA GLY A 181 15.93 6.54 -10.41
C GLY A 181 16.68 5.24 -10.16
N ILE A 182 16.27 4.15 -10.79
CA ILE A 182 16.91 2.84 -10.70
C ILE A 182 17.96 2.73 -11.82
N THR A 183 19.22 2.58 -11.44
CA THR A 183 20.27 2.25 -12.39
C THR A 183 20.19 0.77 -12.77
N PRO A 184 20.04 0.43 -14.07
CA PRO A 184 19.98 -0.96 -14.49
C PRO A 184 21.20 -1.75 -13.99
N PRO A 185 20.99 -2.89 -13.32
CA PRO A 185 22.11 -3.67 -12.76
C PRO A 185 23.10 -4.12 -13.81
N LYS A 186 24.38 -4.10 -13.43
CA LYS A 186 25.47 -4.68 -14.21
C LYS A 186 26.13 -5.78 -13.37
N ALA A 187 26.48 -6.88 -14.00
CA ALA A 187 27.19 -7.99 -13.35
C ALA A 187 28.40 -8.42 -14.18
N MET A 188 29.19 -9.36 -13.66
CA MET A 188 30.37 -9.90 -14.33
C MET A 188 31.33 -8.80 -14.83
N LEU A 189 31.70 -7.87 -13.91
CA LEU A 189 32.59 -6.73 -14.24
C LEU A 189 32.04 -5.84 -15.38
N GLY A 190 30.72 -5.77 -15.54
CA GLY A 190 30.06 -4.94 -16.54
C GLY A 190 29.84 -5.64 -17.90
N MET A 191 30.22 -6.89 -18.04
CA MET A 191 29.91 -7.67 -19.26
C MET A 191 28.44 -8.01 -19.38
N LEU A 192 27.76 -8.28 -18.26
CA LEU A 192 26.31 -8.43 -18.23
C LEU A 192 25.67 -7.04 -17.97
N LYS A 193 24.83 -6.60 -18.90
CA LYS A 193 24.10 -5.33 -18.83
C LYS A 193 22.61 -5.60 -18.94
N THR A 194 21.86 -5.15 -17.93
CA THR A 194 20.40 -5.24 -17.91
C THR A 194 19.80 -4.12 -18.76
N ASP A 195 18.79 -4.45 -19.58
CA ASP A 195 17.99 -3.46 -20.30
C ASP A 195 17.20 -2.61 -19.29
N PRO A 196 17.13 -1.28 -19.45
CA PRO A 196 16.34 -0.43 -18.56
C PRO A 196 14.83 -0.68 -18.66
N LYS A 197 14.34 -1.26 -19.76
CA LYS A 197 12.93 -1.55 -19.98
C LYS A 197 12.53 -2.85 -19.30
N VAL A 198 11.43 -2.81 -18.54
CA VAL A 198 10.79 -3.97 -17.94
C VAL A 198 9.30 -3.98 -18.27
N THR A 199 8.73 -5.16 -18.41
CA THR A 199 7.29 -5.36 -18.50
C THR A 199 6.79 -5.85 -17.15
N VAL A 200 5.82 -5.16 -16.57
CA VAL A 200 5.12 -5.55 -15.35
C VAL A 200 3.75 -6.05 -15.74
N ALA A 201 3.45 -7.31 -15.45
CA ALA A 201 2.14 -7.90 -15.63
C ALA A 201 1.51 -8.22 -14.27
N PHE A 202 0.21 -8.09 -14.16
CA PHE A 202 -0.54 -8.43 -12.95
C PHE A 202 -1.81 -9.18 -13.29
N GLU A 203 -2.13 -10.12 -12.41
CA GLU A 203 -3.38 -10.88 -12.40
C GLU A 203 -3.89 -10.90 -10.97
N THR A 204 -5.09 -10.40 -10.76
CA THR A 204 -5.68 -10.28 -9.43
C THR A 204 -7.14 -10.69 -9.45
N VAL A 205 -7.64 -11.20 -8.34
CA VAL A 205 -9.06 -11.48 -8.12
C VAL A 205 -9.49 -10.70 -6.88
N LEU A 206 -10.34 -9.71 -7.09
CA LEU A 206 -10.96 -8.95 -6.02
C LEU A 206 -12.17 -9.71 -5.46
N ALA A 207 -12.33 -9.66 -4.15
CA ALA A 207 -13.46 -10.23 -3.42
C ALA A 207 -13.88 -9.30 -2.27
N ILE A 208 -15.11 -9.44 -1.83
CA ILE A 208 -15.57 -8.84 -0.57
C ILE A 208 -15.06 -9.75 0.55
N PRO A 209 -14.34 -9.22 1.57
CA PRO A 209 -13.92 -10.02 2.71
C PRO A 209 -15.11 -10.66 3.40
N LEU A 210 -15.01 -11.93 3.74
CA LEU A 210 -15.98 -12.58 4.62
C LEU A 210 -15.79 -11.98 6.02
N THR A 211 -16.85 -11.36 6.55
CA THR A 211 -16.91 -10.83 7.92
C THR A 211 -17.11 -11.94 8.93
#